data_25bea4fd71709c1b42d369a3a9a9812b
#
_entry.id   25bea4fd71709c1b42d369a3a9a9812b
#
_cell.length_a   1.000
_cell.length_b   1.000
_cell.length_c   1.000
_cell.angle_alpha   90.00
_cell.angle_beta   90.00
_cell.angle_gamma   90.00
#
_symmetry.space_group_name_H-M   'P 1'
#
loop_
_entity.id
_entity.type
_entity.pdbx_description
1 polymer ?
#
loop_
_entity_poly.entity_id
_entity_poly.type
_entity_poly.pdbx_seq_one_letter_code
_entity_poly.pdbx_strand_id
1 'polypeptide(L)'
;QCAEILAVGLQKKGHQVTVYNPSFHNYNKRVFDGVTIKKIYSPNKLIGNSASNFVFDYLCFKDAVKSDYDIILELGLITSSPSIIFVRHRGKIIVTNIDGIEWRRKKWNFIIRFVTRNMEKLGIRSSDYLIADNLGIKDYLKKTYDISAKYIAYGADILDTPDPKILNNYNLKAGKFILCVGRIEPE
;
A
#
# COMPACT_ATOMS: atom_id res chain seq x y z
N GLN A 1 3.10 -7.16 -5.67
CA GLN A 1 2.16 -7.52 -6.75
C GLN A 1 1.16 -6.39 -7.04
N CYS A 2 0.37 -5.86 -6.04
CA CYS A 2 -0.58 -4.76 -6.31
C CYS A 2 0.12 -3.49 -6.83
N ALA A 3 1.18 -3.02 -6.15
CA ALA A 3 1.94 -1.85 -6.57
C ALA A 3 2.57 -2.01 -7.97
N GLU A 4 3.04 -3.23 -8.29
CA GLU A 4 3.60 -3.57 -9.59
C GLU A 4 2.56 -3.47 -10.71
N ILE A 5 1.40 -4.15 -10.55
CA ILE A 5 0.30 -4.12 -11.53
C ILE A 5 -0.20 -2.70 -11.75
N LEU A 6 -0.37 -1.94 -10.67
CA LEU A 6 -0.82 -0.55 -10.72
C LEU A 6 0.18 0.34 -11.44
N ALA A 7 1.46 0.24 -11.11
CA ALA A 7 2.52 1.04 -11.72
C ALA A 7 2.64 0.78 -13.23
N VAL A 8 2.67 -0.49 -13.63
CA VAL A 8 2.73 -0.88 -15.05
C VAL A 8 1.44 -0.46 -15.78
N GLY A 9 0.28 -0.60 -15.14
CA GLY A 9 -0.99 -0.15 -15.70
C GLY A 9 -1.07 1.36 -15.95
N LEU A 10 -0.56 2.16 -15.02
CA LEU A 10 -0.44 3.61 -15.18
C LEU A 10 0.56 3.98 -16.29
N GLN A 11 1.70 3.32 -16.34
CA GLN A 11 2.70 3.52 -17.38
C GLN A 11 2.11 3.24 -18.78
N LYS A 12 1.37 2.13 -18.93
CA LYS A 12 0.68 1.79 -20.19
C LYS A 12 -0.38 2.82 -20.61
N LYS A 13 -0.91 3.60 -19.67
CA LYS A 13 -1.82 4.73 -19.94
C LYS A 13 -1.10 6.05 -20.25
N GLY A 14 0.22 6.04 -20.37
CA GLY A 14 1.03 7.20 -20.75
C GLY A 14 1.55 8.04 -19.58
N HIS A 15 1.36 7.60 -18.33
CA HIS A 15 1.93 8.29 -17.17
C HIS A 15 3.40 7.93 -16.98
N GLN A 16 4.21 8.89 -16.56
CA GLN A 16 5.57 8.64 -16.09
C GLN A 16 5.50 8.17 -14.65
N VAL A 17 5.88 6.92 -14.40
CA VAL A 17 5.76 6.30 -13.08
C VAL A 17 7.13 5.98 -12.50
N THR A 18 7.35 6.39 -11.26
CA THR A 18 8.51 6.02 -10.46
C THR A 18 8.06 5.25 -9.22
N VAL A 19 8.65 4.09 -8.99
CA VAL A 19 8.42 3.27 -7.79
C VAL A 19 9.66 3.28 -6.92
N TYR A 20 9.47 3.57 -5.63
CA TYR A 20 10.53 3.51 -4.64
C TYR A 20 10.61 2.10 -4.03
N ASN A 21 11.78 1.49 -4.13
CA ASN A 21 12.08 0.20 -3.52
C ASN A 21 13.11 0.35 -2.41
N PRO A 22 13.02 -0.42 -1.32
CA PRO A 22 14.08 -0.44 -0.31
C PRO A 22 15.40 -0.96 -0.90
N SER A 23 16.52 -0.48 -0.39
CA SER A 23 17.87 -0.80 -0.88
C SER A 23 18.18 -2.29 -0.93
N PHE A 24 17.56 -3.09 -0.05
CA PHE A 24 17.73 -4.54 0.02
C PHE A 24 16.84 -5.34 -0.95
N HIS A 25 15.95 -4.66 -1.70
CA HIS A 25 15.09 -5.34 -2.67
C HIS A 25 15.91 -6.02 -3.77
N ASN A 26 15.56 -7.26 -4.10
CA ASN A 26 16.35 -8.12 -5.01
C ASN A 26 16.39 -7.63 -6.46
N TYR A 27 15.41 -6.84 -6.90
CA TYR A 27 15.39 -6.30 -8.25
C TYR A 27 16.40 -5.16 -8.37
N ASN A 28 17.42 -5.31 -9.26
CA ASN A 28 18.56 -4.40 -9.36
C ASN A 28 18.54 -3.52 -10.63
N LYS A 29 17.59 -3.73 -11.55
CA LYS A 29 17.47 -2.88 -12.73
C LYS A 29 16.79 -1.55 -12.36
N ARG A 30 17.08 -0.50 -13.15
CA ARG A 30 16.49 0.83 -12.96
C ARG A 30 15.12 1.00 -13.59
N VAL A 31 14.72 0.08 -14.46
CA VAL A 31 13.44 0.12 -15.18
C VAL A 31 12.82 -1.27 -15.15
N PHE A 32 11.50 -1.33 -14.92
CA PHE A 32 10.66 -2.53 -15.01
C PHE A 32 9.42 -2.18 -15.84
N ASP A 33 9.24 -2.79 -16.98
CA ASP A 33 8.11 -2.58 -17.90
C ASP A 33 7.75 -1.10 -18.12
N GLY A 34 8.79 -0.26 -18.37
CA GLY A 34 8.66 1.18 -18.57
C GLY A 34 8.54 2.01 -17.27
N VAL A 35 8.40 1.37 -16.11
CA VAL A 35 8.35 2.03 -14.81
C VAL A 35 9.76 2.26 -14.28
N THR A 36 10.08 3.49 -13.86
CA THR A 36 11.35 3.81 -13.22
C THR A 36 11.40 3.25 -11.79
N ILE A 37 12.46 2.52 -11.46
CA ILE A 37 12.69 1.99 -10.13
C ILE A 37 13.79 2.77 -9.43
N LYS A 38 13.49 3.36 -8.29
CA LYS A 38 14.44 4.11 -7.47
C LYS A 38 14.67 3.41 -6.13
N LYS A 39 15.93 3.04 -5.85
CA LYS A 39 16.30 2.40 -4.58
C LYS A 39 16.58 3.45 -3.53
N ILE A 40 15.91 3.31 -2.37
CA ILE A 40 16.10 4.18 -1.20
C ILE A 40 16.63 3.34 -0.04
N TYR A 41 17.50 3.92 0.73
CA TYR A 41 18.07 3.27 1.91
C TYR A 41 16.98 2.87 2.92
N SER A 42 17.10 1.65 3.44
CA SER A 42 16.25 1.13 4.51
C SER A 42 17.13 0.39 5.54
N PRO A 43 17.13 0.82 6.82
CA PRO A 43 17.99 0.26 7.86
C PRO A 43 17.41 -1.01 8.52
N ASN A 44 16.73 -1.88 7.78
CA ASN A 44 16.00 -3.04 8.31
C ASN A 44 16.88 -4.00 9.13
N LYS A 45 18.16 -4.15 8.76
CA LYS A 45 19.11 -4.99 9.50
C LYS A 45 19.53 -4.39 10.85
N LEU A 46 19.41 -3.07 11.02
CA LEU A 46 19.85 -2.36 12.23
C LEU A 46 18.74 -2.20 13.26
N ILE A 47 17.53 -1.84 12.83
CA ILE A 47 16.43 -1.44 13.72
C ILE A 47 15.15 -2.28 13.51
N GLY A 48 15.23 -3.34 12.71
CA GLY A 48 14.09 -4.21 12.40
C GLY A 48 13.12 -3.61 11.37
N ASN A 49 12.23 -4.45 10.85
CA ASN A 49 11.39 -4.09 9.71
C ASN A 49 10.40 -2.95 10.01
N SER A 50 9.73 -2.98 11.16
CA SER A 50 8.69 -1.97 11.46
C SER A 50 9.27 -0.57 11.64
N ALA A 51 10.37 -0.42 12.38
CA ALA A 51 11.01 0.88 12.60
C ALA A 51 11.72 1.38 11.32
N SER A 52 12.28 0.46 10.52
CA SER A 52 12.94 0.83 9.26
C SER A 52 11.97 1.41 8.23
N ASN A 53 10.70 1.01 8.25
CA ASN A 53 9.69 1.56 7.34
C ASN A 53 9.48 3.07 7.57
N PHE A 54 9.49 3.56 8.81
CA PHE A 54 9.42 5.00 9.07
C PHE A 54 10.59 5.77 8.44
N VAL A 55 11.81 5.21 8.53
CA VAL A 55 13.00 5.83 7.94
C VAL A 55 12.94 5.76 6.41
N PHE A 56 12.55 4.62 5.87
CA PHE A 56 12.39 4.42 4.43
C PHE A 56 11.37 5.40 3.86
N ASP A 57 10.17 5.47 4.44
CA ASP A 57 9.11 6.36 3.98
C ASP A 57 9.54 7.83 4.06
N TYR A 58 10.20 8.24 5.16
CA TYR A 58 10.74 9.58 5.28
C TYR A 58 11.73 9.91 4.15
N LEU A 59 12.64 9.00 3.85
CA LEU A 59 13.62 9.22 2.78
C LEU A 59 12.98 9.22 1.38
N CYS A 60 11.95 8.37 1.16
CA CYS A 60 11.15 8.38 -0.06
C CYS A 60 10.46 9.73 -0.27
N PHE A 61 9.76 10.22 0.76
CA PHE A 61 9.10 11.53 0.71
C PHE A 61 10.09 12.68 0.53
N LYS A 62 11.21 12.66 1.25
CA LYS A 62 12.28 13.66 1.12
C LYS A 62 12.84 13.75 -0.30
N ASP A 63 12.96 12.62 -0.98
CA ASP A 63 13.39 12.56 -2.37
C ASP A 63 12.27 13.00 -3.32
N ALA A 64 11.04 12.50 -3.11
CA ALA A 64 9.89 12.81 -3.94
C ALA A 64 9.57 14.32 -3.97
N VAL A 65 9.75 15.02 -2.85
CA VAL A 65 9.56 16.48 -2.76
C VAL A 65 10.52 17.25 -3.66
N LYS A 66 11.75 16.74 -3.83
CA LYS A 66 12.78 17.36 -4.66
C LYS A 66 12.66 17.00 -6.13
N SER A 67 11.89 15.97 -6.43
CA SER A 67 11.64 15.48 -7.79
C SER A 67 10.44 16.20 -8.40
N ASP A 68 10.38 16.23 -9.72
CA ASP A 68 9.29 16.84 -10.48
C ASP A 68 8.14 15.84 -10.67
N TYR A 69 7.45 15.50 -9.57
CA TYR A 69 6.25 14.66 -9.58
C TYR A 69 5.01 15.52 -9.35
N ASP A 70 3.95 15.26 -10.10
CA ASP A 70 2.64 15.90 -9.89
C ASP A 70 1.91 15.27 -8.72
N ILE A 71 1.98 13.93 -8.62
CA ILE A 71 1.21 13.14 -7.66
C ILE A 71 2.14 12.16 -6.94
N ILE A 72 1.96 12.05 -5.63
CA ILE A 72 2.55 10.99 -4.80
C ILE A 72 1.42 10.05 -4.40
N LEU A 73 1.51 8.79 -4.85
CA LEU A 73 0.57 7.74 -4.47
C LEU A 73 1.17 6.91 -3.33
N GLU A 74 0.54 7.01 -2.16
CA GLU A 74 0.92 6.29 -0.95
C GLU A 74 0.03 5.06 -0.78
N LEU A 75 0.66 3.88 -0.68
CA LEU A 75 -0.04 2.59 -0.56
C LEU A 75 -0.02 2.01 0.86
N GLY A 76 0.57 2.71 1.82
CA GLY A 76 0.67 2.28 3.22
C GLY A 76 0.75 3.44 4.18
N LEU A 77 -0.33 3.73 4.92
CA LEU A 77 -0.53 4.98 5.63
C LEU A 77 0.30 5.13 6.92
N ILE A 78 0.46 4.07 7.72
CA ILE A 78 0.86 4.21 9.12
C ILE A 78 2.28 4.76 9.29
N THR A 79 3.25 4.20 8.57
CA THR A 79 4.66 4.58 8.70
C THR A 79 5.01 5.84 7.92
N SER A 80 4.23 6.18 6.90
CA SER A 80 4.39 7.38 6.10
C SER A 80 3.74 8.62 6.69
N SER A 81 2.75 8.46 7.58
CA SER A 81 1.95 9.57 8.13
C SER A 81 2.75 10.75 8.67
N PRO A 82 3.84 10.57 9.44
CA PRO A 82 4.66 11.71 9.88
C PRO A 82 5.31 12.46 8.70
N SER A 83 5.72 11.72 7.68
CA SER A 83 6.43 12.26 6.51
C SER A 83 5.52 13.05 5.59
N ILE A 84 4.25 12.66 5.45
CA ILE A 84 3.25 13.34 4.61
C ILE A 84 3.09 14.82 5.00
N ILE A 85 3.17 15.16 6.28
CA ILE A 85 3.06 16.55 6.76
C ILE A 85 4.13 17.44 6.14
N PHE A 86 5.37 16.97 6.08
CA PHE A 86 6.49 17.72 5.52
C PHE A 86 6.36 17.96 4.02
N VAL A 87 5.67 17.06 3.32
CA VAL A 87 5.47 17.13 1.86
C VAL A 87 4.32 18.05 1.50
N ARG A 88 3.24 18.08 2.29
CA ARG A 88 2.00 18.82 2.00
C ARG A 88 2.22 20.30 1.69
N HIS A 89 3.17 20.95 2.36
CA HIS A 89 3.46 22.37 2.16
C HIS A 89 4.25 22.68 0.88
N ARG A 90 4.51 21.69 0.02
CA ARG A 90 5.35 21.84 -1.17
C ARG A 90 4.60 21.68 -2.50
N GLY A 91 3.28 21.81 -2.49
CA GLY A 91 2.46 21.82 -3.72
C GLY A 91 2.31 20.47 -4.42
N LYS A 92 2.73 19.37 -3.79
CA LYS A 92 2.51 18.01 -4.34
C LYS A 92 1.14 17.48 -3.92
N ILE A 93 0.45 16.81 -4.83
CA ILE A 93 -0.82 16.13 -4.55
C ILE A 93 -0.52 14.76 -3.95
N ILE A 94 -1.06 14.51 -2.75
CA ILE A 94 -0.90 13.24 -2.05
C ILE A 94 -2.20 12.47 -2.11
N VAL A 95 -2.15 11.30 -2.75
CA VAL A 95 -3.25 10.34 -2.83
C VAL A 95 -2.89 9.14 -1.96
N THR A 96 -3.70 8.83 -0.96
CA THR A 96 -3.42 7.72 -0.04
C THR A 96 -4.47 6.63 -0.16
N ASN A 97 -4.02 5.39 -0.34
CA ASN A 97 -4.86 4.22 -0.31
C ASN A 97 -4.94 3.67 1.13
N ILE A 98 -6.16 3.49 1.61
CA ILE A 98 -6.45 2.90 2.92
C ILE A 98 -6.91 1.45 2.69
N ASP A 99 -6.04 0.49 3.05
CA ASP A 99 -6.23 -0.94 2.82
C ASP A 99 -6.63 -1.72 4.07
N GLY A 100 -6.75 -1.04 5.22
CA GLY A 100 -7.14 -1.68 6.47
C GLY A 100 -7.14 -0.74 7.66
N ILE A 101 -7.67 -1.22 8.80
CA ILE A 101 -7.71 -0.49 10.07
C ILE A 101 -6.71 -1.13 11.02
N GLU A 102 -5.44 -0.75 10.90
CA GLU A 102 -4.32 -1.41 11.59
C GLU A 102 -4.46 -1.39 13.12
N TRP A 103 -4.96 -0.31 13.71
CA TRP A 103 -5.11 -0.21 15.16
C TRP A 103 -6.18 -1.14 15.75
N ARG A 104 -7.09 -1.70 14.93
CA ARG A 104 -8.10 -2.67 15.37
C ARG A 104 -7.57 -4.09 15.52
N ARG A 105 -6.40 -4.38 14.97
CA ARG A 105 -5.85 -5.74 14.98
C ARG A 105 -5.52 -6.19 16.40
N LYS A 106 -6.04 -7.36 16.79
CA LYS A 106 -5.89 -7.91 18.14
C LYS A 106 -4.46 -8.23 18.54
N LYS A 107 -3.57 -8.45 17.58
CA LYS A 107 -2.15 -8.71 17.82
C LYS A 107 -1.40 -7.53 18.47
N TRP A 108 -1.96 -6.32 18.43
CA TRP A 108 -1.33 -5.12 18.97
C TRP A 108 -1.74 -4.86 20.42
N ASN A 109 -0.76 -4.54 21.25
CA ASN A 109 -1.01 -4.06 22.61
C ASN A 109 -1.63 -2.65 22.59
N PHE A 110 -2.09 -2.19 23.75
CA PHE A 110 -2.77 -0.89 23.90
C PHE A 110 -1.91 0.29 23.39
N ILE A 111 -0.62 0.28 23.67
CA ILE A 111 0.29 1.38 23.28
C ILE A 111 0.41 1.45 21.75
N ILE A 112 0.65 0.32 21.11
CA ILE A 112 0.77 0.26 19.64
C ILE A 112 -0.56 0.65 18.98
N ARG A 113 -1.69 0.19 19.52
CA ARG A 113 -3.02 0.58 19.01
C ARG A 113 -3.27 2.08 19.14
N PHE A 114 -2.87 2.69 20.25
CA PHE A 114 -2.98 4.14 20.44
C PHE A 114 -2.10 4.89 19.44
N VAL A 115 -0.84 4.48 19.25
CA VAL A 115 0.08 5.10 18.30
C VAL A 115 -0.43 4.96 16.87
N THR A 116 -0.79 3.75 16.44
CA THR A 116 -1.25 3.50 15.07
C THR A 116 -2.55 4.24 14.75
N ARG A 117 -3.48 4.37 15.73
CA ARG A 117 -4.69 5.17 15.57
C ARG A 117 -4.39 6.66 15.36
N ASN A 118 -3.41 7.20 16.08
CA ASN A 118 -3.02 8.61 15.91
C ASN A 118 -2.28 8.82 14.58
N MET A 119 -1.45 7.86 14.15
CA MET A 119 -0.81 7.89 12.83
C MET A 119 -1.86 7.84 11.71
N GLU A 120 -2.85 6.95 11.81
CA GLU A 120 -3.98 6.90 10.87
C GLU A 120 -4.68 8.25 10.75
N LYS A 121 -5.09 8.83 11.89
CA LYS A 121 -5.74 10.15 11.92
C LYS A 121 -4.89 11.25 11.28
N LEU A 122 -3.59 11.21 11.56
CA LEU A 122 -2.62 12.15 11.03
C LEU A 122 -2.50 12.03 9.51
N GLY A 123 -2.29 10.83 9.00
CA GLY A 123 -2.14 10.56 7.57
C GLY A 123 -3.41 10.87 6.78
N ILE A 124 -4.58 10.47 7.30
CA ILE A 124 -5.88 10.78 6.68
C ILE A 124 -6.07 12.30 6.51
N ARG A 125 -5.74 13.10 7.54
CA ARG A 125 -5.90 14.56 7.50
C ARG A 125 -4.85 15.28 6.65
N SER A 126 -3.74 14.62 6.40
CA SER A 126 -2.62 15.19 5.64
C SER A 126 -2.63 14.79 4.17
N SER A 127 -3.46 13.84 3.78
CA SER A 127 -3.67 13.45 2.38
C SER A 127 -4.67 14.38 1.69
N ASP A 128 -4.45 14.68 0.42
CA ASP A 128 -5.37 15.49 -0.39
C ASP A 128 -6.55 14.66 -0.88
N TYR A 129 -6.29 13.39 -1.23
CA TYR A 129 -7.32 12.44 -1.66
C TYR A 129 -7.12 11.09 -0.98
N LEU A 130 -8.24 10.44 -0.67
CA LEU A 130 -8.24 9.09 -0.10
C LEU A 130 -8.91 8.09 -1.03
N ILE A 131 -8.30 6.93 -1.15
CA ILE A 131 -8.85 5.75 -1.80
C ILE A 131 -9.19 4.73 -0.72
N ALA A 132 -10.34 4.09 -0.83
CA ALA A 132 -10.74 2.95 -0.03
C ALA A 132 -10.85 1.73 -0.95
N ASP A 133 -10.17 0.64 -0.62
CA ASP A 133 -10.15 -0.59 -1.42
C ASP A 133 -11.43 -1.43 -1.26
N ASN A 134 -12.21 -1.19 -0.20
CA ASN A 134 -13.49 -1.85 0.04
C ASN A 134 -14.52 -0.90 0.66
N LEU A 135 -15.81 -1.28 0.58
CA LEU A 135 -16.91 -0.47 1.08
C LEU A 135 -16.87 -0.30 2.60
N GLY A 136 -16.40 -1.31 3.34
CA GLY A 136 -16.27 -1.23 4.80
C GLY A 136 -15.27 -0.14 5.24
N ILE A 137 -14.14 0.00 4.55
CA ILE A 137 -13.17 1.08 4.79
C ILE A 137 -13.77 2.44 4.40
N LYS A 138 -14.45 2.54 3.25
CA LYS A 138 -15.14 3.77 2.86
C LYS A 138 -16.14 4.23 3.91
N ASP A 139 -16.98 3.33 4.41
CA ASP A 139 -17.97 3.61 5.45
C ASP A 139 -17.31 3.96 6.79
N TYR A 140 -16.24 3.29 7.14
CA TYR A 140 -15.44 3.61 8.32
C TYR A 140 -14.88 5.03 8.27
N LEU A 141 -14.28 5.43 7.16
CA LEU A 141 -13.74 6.78 6.97
C LEU A 141 -14.84 7.85 7.09
N LYS A 142 -16.00 7.60 6.48
CA LYS A 142 -17.14 8.51 6.57
C LYS A 142 -17.67 8.61 8.01
N LYS A 143 -17.89 7.47 8.69
CA LYS A 143 -18.44 7.44 10.06
C LYS A 143 -17.49 7.98 11.13
N THR A 144 -16.17 7.71 10.97
CA THR A 144 -15.18 8.02 12.02
C THR A 144 -14.57 9.41 11.86
N TYR A 145 -14.36 9.84 10.62
CA TYR A 145 -13.62 11.07 10.31
C TYR A 145 -14.44 12.09 9.53
N ASP A 146 -15.67 11.75 9.12
CA ASP A 146 -16.54 12.51 8.21
C ASP A 146 -15.86 12.85 6.87
N ILE A 147 -15.03 11.96 6.38
CA ILE A 147 -14.28 12.12 5.13
C ILE A 147 -14.82 11.17 4.06
N SER A 148 -14.99 11.70 2.84
CA SER A 148 -15.38 10.89 1.68
C SER A 148 -14.14 10.38 0.97
N ALA A 149 -13.98 9.05 0.89
CA ALA A 149 -12.95 8.40 0.09
C ALA A 149 -13.51 7.88 -1.24
N LYS A 150 -12.69 7.88 -2.28
CA LYS A 150 -13.03 7.23 -3.55
C LYS A 150 -12.93 5.71 -3.37
N TYR A 151 -14.01 5.00 -3.65
CA TYR A 151 -13.96 3.53 -3.68
C TYR A 151 -13.29 3.04 -4.97
N ILE A 152 -12.18 2.31 -4.84
CA ILE A 152 -11.47 1.65 -5.93
C ILE A 152 -11.04 0.27 -5.41
N ALA A 153 -11.81 -0.77 -5.75
CA ALA A 153 -11.49 -2.14 -5.35
C ALA A 153 -10.24 -2.67 -6.06
N TYR A 154 -9.54 -3.59 -5.41
CA TYR A 154 -8.54 -4.39 -6.10
C TYR A 154 -9.20 -5.22 -7.20
N GLY A 155 -8.53 -5.29 -8.35
CA GLY A 155 -8.92 -6.16 -9.43
C GLY A 155 -8.26 -7.53 -9.34
N ALA A 156 -8.77 -8.46 -10.15
CA ALA A 156 -8.15 -9.75 -10.41
C ALA A 156 -8.36 -10.11 -11.87
N ASP A 157 -7.42 -10.84 -12.45
CA ASP A 157 -7.58 -11.39 -13.78
C ASP A 157 -8.60 -12.53 -13.75
N ILE A 158 -9.51 -12.52 -14.72
CA ILE A 158 -10.48 -13.61 -14.90
C ILE A 158 -9.82 -14.69 -15.72
N LEU A 159 -9.81 -15.91 -15.19
CA LEU A 159 -9.34 -17.08 -15.92
C LEU A 159 -10.51 -17.62 -16.75
N ASP A 160 -10.45 -17.43 -18.06
CA ASP A 160 -11.49 -17.91 -18.99
C ASP A 160 -11.52 -19.44 -19.11
N THR A 161 -10.36 -20.08 -18.96
CA THR A 161 -10.20 -21.53 -19.07
C THR A 161 -9.39 -22.09 -17.89
N PRO A 162 -10.02 -22.34 -16.73
CA PRO A 162 -9.33 -22.97 -15.61
C PRO A 162 -8.97 -24.42 -15.95
N ASP A 163 -7.72 -24.85 -15.66
CA ASP A 163 -7.32 -26.23 -15.82
C ASP A 163 -7.76 -27.08 -14.60
N PRO A 164 -8.80 -27.92 -14.72
CA PRO A 164 -9.27 -28.73 -13.60
C PRO A 164 -8.27 -29.82 -13.18
N LYS A 165 -7.26 -30.14 -13.98
CA LYS A 165 -6.24 -31.14 -13.63
C LYS A 165 -5.40 -30.71 -12.42
N ILE A 166 -5.29 -29.41 -12.16
CA ILE A 166 -4.58 -28.90 -11.00
C ILE A 166 -5.16 -29.44 -9.68
N LEU A 167 -6.46 -29.75 -9.64
CA LEU A 167 -7.13 -30.29 -8.47
C LEU A 167 -6.60 -31.68 -8.09
N ASN A 168 -6.11 -32.46 -9.06
CA ASN A 168 -5.54 -33.77 -8.81
C ASN A 168 -4.29 -33.69 -7.92
N ASN A 169 -3.50 -32.63 -8.02
CA ASN A 169 -2.32 -32.41 -7.19
C ASN A 169 -2.66 -32.27 -5.71
N TYR A 170 -3.90 -31.97 -5.40
CA TYR A 170 -4.41 -31.74 -4.04
C TYR A 170 -5.43 -32.81 -3.62
N ASN A 171 -5.63 -33.86 -4.43
CA ASN A 171 -6.66 -34.89 -4.21
C ASN A 171 -8.08 -34.30 -4.05
N LEU A 172 -8.37 -33.20 -4.75
CA LEU A 172 -9.65 -32.51 -4.72
C LEU A 172 -10.51 -32.85 -5.93
N LYS A 173 -11.83 -32.83 -5.75
CA LYS A 173 -12.80 -33.00 -6.84
C LYS A 173 -13.55 -31.69 -7.06
N ALA A 174 -13.75 -31.31 -8.32
CA ALA A 174 -14.51 -30.12 -8.69
C ALA A 174 -15.89 -30.10 -8.03
N GLY A 175 -16.28 -28.96 -7.46
CA GLY A 175 -17.54 -28.77 -6.76
C GLY A 175 -17.69 -29.49 -5.40
N LYS A 176 -16.61 -30.11 -4.88
CA LYS A 176 -16.63 -30.88 -3.61
C LYS A 176 -15.72 -30.29 -2.53
N PHE A 177 -15.31 -29.02 -2.66
CA PHE A 177 -14.49 -28.34 -1.64
C PHE A 177 -14.84 -26.84 -1.57
N ILE A 178 -14.48 -26.24 -0.46
CA ILE A 178 -14.53 -24.81 -0.24
C ILE A 178 -13.07 -24.32 -0.15
N LEU A 179 -12.71 -23.33 -0.97
CA LEU A 179 -11.38 -22.73 -0.98
C LEU A 179 -11.38 -21.43 -0.20
N CYS A 180 -10.53 -21.33 0.83
CA CYS A 180 -10.16 -20.08 1.48
C CYS A 180 -8.74 -19.70 1.08
N VAL A 181 -8.56 -18.49 0.55
CA VAL A 181 -7.24 -17.94 0.21
C VAL A 181 -6.98 -16.73 1.09
N GLY A 182 -5.95 -16.81 1.92
CA GLY A 182 -5.61 -15.72 2.83
C GLY A 182 -4.43 -16.04 3.73
N ARG A 183 -3.95 -15.02 4.44
CA ARG A 183 -2.99 -15.24 5.52
C ARG A 183 -3.75 -15.71 6.77
N ILE A 184 -3.28 -16.78 7.39
CA ILE A 184 -3.81 -17.24 8.67
C ILE A 184 -3.09 -16.44 9.75
N GLU A 185 -3.70 -15.36 10.20
CA GLU A 185 -3.21 -14.51 11.29
C GLU A 185 -4.30 -14.33 12.34
N PRO A 186 -3.96 -14.20 13.64
CA PRO A 186 -4.92 -13.81 14.66
C PRO A 186 -5.36 -12.35 14.40
N GLU A 187 -6.63 -12.15 14.14
CA GLU A 187 -7.26 -10.84 13.94
C GLU A 187 -7.81 -10.30 15.29
#